data_eeb275ceb9d24526359e9925b7a181db
#
_entry.id   eeb275ceb9d24526359e9925b7a181db
#
_cell.length_a   1.000
_cell.length_b   1.000
_cell.length_c   1.000
_cell.angle_alpha   90.00
_cell.angle_beta   90.00
_cell.angle_gamma   90.00
#
_symmetry.space_group_name_H-M   'P 1'
#
loop_
_entity.id
_entity.type
_entity.pdbx_description
1 polymer ?
#
loop_
_entity_poly.entity_id
_entity_poly.type
_entity_poly.pdbx_seq_one_letter_code
_entity_poly.pdbx_strand_id
1 'polypeptide(L)'
;MATSLIDDKAKACVDACAECVQACEACAYQCCIPSGDAQMAQCAQRCLDCAALCALCVTLLARGSSLAEQICLLCAEVCEACATECGRFDAEACRVCAETCRRCAEACRAMAA
;
A
#
# COMPACT_ATOMS: atom_id res chain seq x y z
N MET A 1 19.58 -25.52 -1.47
CA MET A 1 18.75 -24.85 -0.48
C MET A 1 18.81 -23.33 -0.69
N ALA A 2 17.69 -22.71 -0.78
CA ALA A 2 17.66 -21.26 -0.93
C ALA A 2 17.66 -20.60 0.45
N THR A 3 18.60 -19.69 0.67
CA THR A 3 18.63 -18.86 1.85
C THR A 3 18.01 -17.53 1.48
N SER A 4 17.00 -17.12 2.24
CA SER A 4 16.39 -15.82 2.00
C SER A 4 17.38 -14.72 2.37
N LEU A 5 17.54 -13.76 1.47
CA LEU A 5 18.34 -12.57 1.72
C LEU A 5 17.53 -11.47 2.39
N ILE A 6 16.22 -11.71 2.57
CA ILE A 6 15.30 -10.78 3.19
C ILE A 6 14.87 -11.38 4.52
N ASP A 7 15.09 -10.68 5.63
CA ASP A 7 14.70 -11.20 6.94
C ASP A 7 13.17 -11.25 7.08
N ASP A 8 12.69 -11.92 8.13
CA ASP A 8 11.26 -12.16 8.30
C ASP A 8 10.43 -10.87 8.40
N LYS A 9 10.95 -9.87 9.10
CA LYS A 9 10.25 -8.61 9.27
C LYS A 9 10.14 -7.86 7.93
N ALA A 10 11.24 -7.82 7.18
CA ALA A 10 11.25 -7.19 5.86
C ALA A 10 10.37 -7.97 4.89
N LYS A 11 10.38 -9.30 4.96
CA LYS A 11 9.54 -10.13 4.09
C LYS A 11 8.06 -9.88 4.34
N ALA A 12 7.66 -9.75 5.60
CA ALA A 12 6.28 -9.43 5.95
C ALA A 12 5.87 -8.09 5.35
N CYS A 13 6.76 -7.10 5.40
CA CYS A 13 6.49 -5.78 4.83
C CYS A 13 6.43 -5.84 3.30
N VAL A 14 7.34 -6.57 2.66
CA VAL A 14 7.32 -6.77 1.21
C VAL A 14 5.99 -7.37 0.77
N ASP A 15 5.55 -8.42 1.46
CA ASP A 15 4.30 -9.10 1.12
C ASP A 15 3.10 -8.18 1.30
N ALA A 16 3.05 -7.42 2.39
CA ALA A 16 1.97 -6.47 2.63
C ALA A 16 1.95 -5.37 1.58
N CYS A 17 3.12 -4.84 1.22
CA CYS A 17 3.23 -3.80 0.19
C CYS A 17 2.81 -4.33 -1.17
N ALA A 18 3.20 -5.56 -1.52
CA ALA A 18 2.83 -6.16 -2.79
C ALA A 18 1.31 -6.35 -2.90
N GLU A 19 0.67 -6.81 -1.83
CA GLU A 19 -0.79 -6.90 -1.79
C GLU A 19 -1.44 -5.54 -1.94
N CYS A 20 -0.85 -4.54 -1.30
CA CYS A 20 -1.38 -3.18 -1.33
C CYS A 20 -1.31 -2.58 -2.72
N VAL A 21 -0.23 -2.83 -3.46
CA VAL A 21 -0.13 -2.42 -4.88
C VAL A 21 -1.33 -2.97 -5.65
N GLN A 22 -1.59 -4.26 -5.51
CA GLN A 22 -2.67 -4.91 -6.25
C GLN A 22 -4.03 -4.35 -5.87
N ALA A 23 -4.29 -4.19 -4.58
CA ALA A 23 -5.58 -3.67 -4.10
C ALA A 23 -5.80 -2.22 -4.55
N CYS A 24 -4.77 -1.40 -4.47
CA CYS A 24 -4.87 0.01 -4.85
C CYS A 24 -5.06 0.18 -6.35
N GLU A 25 -4.31 -0.55 -7.17
CA GLU A 25 -4.46 -0.49 -8.62
C GLU A 25 -5.83 -0.97 -9.05
N ALA A 26 -6.30 -2.07 -8.47
CA ALA A 26 -7.62 -2.61 -8.78
C ALA A 26 -8.73 -1.63 -8.36
N CYS A 27 -8.63 -1.05 -7.18
CA CYS A 27 -9.61 -0.08 -6.71
C CYS A 27 -9.67 1.13 -7.63
N ALA A 28 -8.52 1.69 -8.02
CA ALA A 28 -8.47 2.85 -8.89
C ALA A 28 -9.05 2.55 -10.27
N TYR A 29 -8.58 1.49 -10.91
CA TYR A 29 -8.88 1.24 -12.33
C TYR A 29 -10.12 0.39 -12.57
N GLN A 30 -10.54 -0.41 -11.62
CA GLN A 30 -11.72 -1.26 -11.80
C GLN A 30 -12.95 -0.74 -11.07
N CYS A 31 -12.79 0.23 -10.17
CA CYS A 31 -13.90 0.77 -9.40
C CYS A 31 -14.00 2.29 -9.52
N CYS A 32 -13.00 3.02 -9.01
CA CYS A 32 -13.11 4.48 -8.89
C CYS A 32 -13.21 5.20 -10.24
N ILE A 33 -12.29 4.91 -11.16
CA ILE A 33 -12.25 5.58 -12.45
C ILE A 33 -13.45 5.21 -13.31
N PRO A 34 -13.80 3.91 -13.45
CA PRO A 34 -14.98 3.55 -14.28
C PRO A 34 -16.30 4.07 -13.75
N SER A 35 -16.40 4.36 -12.44
CA SER A 35 -17.65 4.86 -11.86
C SER A 35 -18.07 6.20 -12.43
N GLY A 36 -17.13 7.01 -12.87
CA GLY A 36 -17.42 8.38 -13.33
C GLY A 36 -17.85 9.30 -12.21
N ASP A 37 -17.83 8.83 -10.95
CA ASP A 37 -18.23 9.61 -9.79
C ASP A 37 -17.08 10.54 -9.38
N ALA A 38 -17.35 11.84 -9.42
CA ALA A 38 -16.35 12.85 -9.06
C ALA A 38 -15.85 12.66 -7.62
N GLN A 39 -16.68 12.13 -6.73
CA GLN A 39 -16.29 11.91 -5.35
C GLN A 39 -15.24 10.78 -5.24
N MET A 40 -15.23 9.86 -6.19
CA MET A 40 -14.26 8.77 -6.21
C MET A 40 -12.94 9.16 -6.88
N ALA A 41 -12.87 10.34 -7.51
CA ALA A 41 -11.64 10.78 -8.17
C ALA A 41 -10.49 10.91 -7.19
N GLN A 42 -10.74 11.46 -6.00
CA GLN A 42 -9.70 11.59 -4.98
C GLN A 42 -9.29 10.22 -4.44
N CYS A 43 -10.24 9.30 -4.31
CA CYS A 43 -9.93 7.94 -3.89
C CYS A 43 -8.97 7.30 -4.89
N ALA A 44 -9.22 7.46 -6.19
CA ALA A 44 -8.32 6.94 -7.23
C ALA A 44 -6.92 7.53 -7.10
N GLN A 45 -6.81 8.85 -6.87
CA GLN A 45 -5.51 9.49 -6.72
C GLN A 45 -4.74 8.94 -5.51
N ARG A 46 -5.43 8.77 -4.37
CA ARG A 46 -4.83 8.21 -3.17
C ARG A 46 -4.35 6.78 -3.40
N CYS A 47 -5.16 5.98 -4.09
CA CYS A 47 -4.80 4.60 -4.42
C CYS A 47 -3.54 4.55 -5.29
N LEU A 48 -3.45 5.40 -6.30
CA LEU A 48 -2.32 5.40 -7.21
C LEU A 48 -1.03 5.85 -6.51
N ASP A 49 -1.11 6.88 -5.67
CA ASP A 49 0.04 7.33 -4.89
C ASP A 49 0.49 6.23 -3.91
N CYS A 50 -0.47 5.58 -3.26
CA CYS A 50 -0.19 4.50 -2.34
C CYS A 50 0.50 3.33 -3.05
N ALA A 51 -0.02 2.94 -4.22
CA ALA A 51 0.58 1.87 -5.01
C ALA A 51 2.02 2.19 -5.39
N ALA A 52 2.30 3.43 -5.78
CA ALA A 52 3.64 3.85 -6.17
C ALA A 52 4.63 3.73 -5.00
N LEU A 53 4.22 4.19 -3.80
CA LEU A 53 5.08 4.09 -2.63
C LEU A 53 5.26 2.65 -2.17
N CYS A 54 4.21 1.85 -2.22
CA CYS A 54 4.31 0.44 -1.88
C CYS A 54 5.28 -0.29 -2.80
N ALA A 55 5.23 0.00 -4.10
CA ALA A 55 6.15 -0.60 -5.07
C ALA A 55 7.59 -0.21 -4.77
N LEU A 56 7.82 1.05 -4.39
CA LEU A 56 9.15 1.51 -4.01
C LEU A 56 9.65 0.79 -2.75
N CYS A 57 8.77 0.60 -1.78
CA CYS A 57 9.12 -0.14 -0.56
C CYS A 57 9.57 -1.56 -0.89
N VAL A 58 8.83 -2.26 -1.75
CA VAL A 58 9.21 -3.62 -2.18
C VAL A 58 10.63 -3.63 -2.73
N THR A 59 10.93 -2.68 -3.61
CA THR A 59 12.22 -2.58 -4.25
C THR A 59 13.34 -2.33 -3.23
N LEU A 60 13.14 -1.32 -2.37
CA LEU A 60 14.18 -0.93 -1.42
C LEU A 60 14.39 -1.97 -0.33
N LEU A 61 13.33 -2.60 0.13
CA LEU A 61 13.43 -3.67 1.14
C LEU A 61 14.17 -4.88 0.58
N ALA A 62 13.89 -5.24 -0.67
CA ALA A 62 14.56 -6.36 -1.32
C ALA A 62 16.06 -6.12 -1.47
N ARG A 63 16.45 -4.87 -1.67
CA ARG A 63 17.86 -4.48 -1.81
C ARG A 63 18.58 -4.36 -0.47
N GLY A 64 17.86 -4.33 0.64
CA GLY A 64 18.44 -3.97 1.94
C GLY A 64 18.93 -2.53 1.96
N SER A 65 18.20 -1.63 1.27
CA SER A 65 18.57 -0.23 1.14
C SER A 65 18.56 0.49 2.48
N SER A 66 19.53 1.37 2.70
CA SER A 66 19.55 2.22 3.88
C SER A 66 18.41 3.24 3.90
N LEU A 67 17.71 3.42 2.77
CA LEU A 67 16.57 4.33 2.68
C LEU A 67 15.24 3.64 2.99
N ALA A 68 15.23 2.31 3.11
CA ALA A 68 13.99 1.54 3.24
C ALA A 68 13.15 1.99 4.42
N GLU A 69 13.77 2.21 5.59
CA GLU A 69 13.05 2.58 6.79
C GLU A 69 12.31 3.91 6.62
N GLN A 70 12.97 4.91 6.07
CA GLN A 70 12.38 6.22 5.83
C GLN A 70 11.22 6.15 4.85
N ILE A 71 11.39 5.39 3.78
CA ILE A 71 10.35 5.23 2.77
C ILE A 71 9.17 4.44 3.33
N CYS A 72 9.43 3.42 4.15
CA CYS A 72 8.36 2.68 4.81
C CYS A 72 7.53 3.58 5.73
N LEU A 73 8.15 4.50 6.45
CA LEU A 73 7.40 5.44 7.30
C LEU A 73 6.51 6.35 6.45
N LEU A 74 7.03 6.86 5.34
CA LEU A 74 6.22 7.65 4.41
C LEU A 74 5.09 6.82 3.82
N CYS A 75 5.40 5.59 3.44
CA CYS A 75 4.41 4.66 2.89
C CYS A 75 3.28 4.42 3.89
N ALA A 76 3.61 4.26 5.18
CA ALA A 76 2.60 4.07 6.22
C ALA A 76 1.63 5.26 6.28
N GLU A 77 2.15 6.49 6.18
CA GLU A 77 1.30 7.69 6.17
C GLU A 77 0.37 7.72 4.97
N VAL A 78 0.91 7.39 3.79
CA VAL A 78 0.13 7.39 2.54
C VAL A 78 -0.89 6.27 2.56
N CYS A 79 -0.53 5.10 3.08
CA CYS A 79 -1.46 3.97 3.23
C CYS A 79 -2.62 4.35 4.15
N GLU A 80 -2.36 5.05 5.25
CA GLU A 80 -3.43 5.48 6.15
C GLU A 80 -4.35 6.50 5.50
N ALA A 81 -3.79 7.46 4.77
CA ALA A 81 -4.60 8.43 4.03
C ALA A 81 -5.47 7.73 3.00
N CYS A 82 -4.92 6.74 2.30
CA CYS A 82 -5.66 5.94 1.33
C CYS A 82 -6.78 5.16 2.00
N ALA A 83 -6.49 4.51 3.15
CA ALA A 83 -7.49 3.75 3.89
C ALA A 83 -8.65 4.64 4.35
N THR A 84 -8.34 5.83 4.83
CA THR A 84 -9.36 6.79 5.27
C THR A 84 -10.25 7.20 4.09
N GLU A 85 -9.66 7.51 2.96
CA GLU A 85 -10.42 7.92 1.78
C GLU A 85 -11.27 6.78 1.24
N CYS A 86 -10.69 5.59 1.06
CA CYS A 86 -11.44 4.43 0.56
C CYS A 86 -12.54 4.00 1.52
N GLY A 87 -12.32 4.18 2.82
CA GLY A 87 -13.31 3.83 3.85
C GLY A 87 -14.58 4.67 3.80
N ARG A 88 -14.59 5.75 3.01
CA ARG A 88 -15.78 6.57 2.84
C ARG A 88 -16.82 5.93 1.91
N PHE A 89 -16.45 4.87 1.18
CA PHE A 89 -17.27 4.28 0.14
C PHE A 89 -17.66 2.85 0.50
N ASP A 90 -18.87 2.43 0.11
CA ASP A 90 -19.39 1.10 0.40
C ASP A 90 -18.99 0.06 -0.63
N ALA A 91 -18.42 0.48 -1.77
CA ALA A 91 -18.00 -0.46 -2.81
C ALA A 91 -17.03 -1.48 -2.23
N GLU A 92 -17.19 -2.74 -2.62
CA GLU A 92 -16.34 -3.81 -2.10
C GLU A 92 -14.86 -3.55 -2.37
N ALA A 93 -14.51 -3.08 -3.55
CA ALA A 93 -13.11 -2.78 -3.89
C ALA A 93 -12.53 -1.72 -2.95
N CYS A 94 -13.33 -0.71 -2.58
CA CYS A 94 -12.89 0.33 -1.66
C CYS A 94 -12.70 -0.22 -0.25
N ARG A 95 -13.58 -1.11 0.20
CA ARG A 95 -13.45 -1.72 1.54
C ARG A 95 -12.22 -2.62 1.61
N VAL A 96 -12.01 -3.44 0.59
CA VAL A 96 -10.83 -4.31 0.53
C VAL A 96 -9.56 -3.48 0.50
N CYS A 97 -9.54 -2.41 -0.30
CA CYS A 97 -8.39 -1.52 -0.39
C CYS A 97 -8.10 -0.86 0.96
N ALA A 98 -9.13 -0.35 1.64
CA ALA A 98 -8.96 0.29 2.94
C ALA A 98 -8.33 -0.67 3.95
N GLU A 99 -8.84 -1.89 4.02
CA GLU A 99 -8.31 -2.91 4.93
C GLU A 99 -6.88 -3.28 4.60
N THR A 100 -6.59 -3.49 3.32
CA THR A 100 -5.25 -3.86 2.87
C THR A 100 -4.26 -2.73 3.16
N CYS A 101 -4.66 -1.48 2.96
CA CYS A 101 -3.83 -0.32 3.27
C CYS A 101 -3.52 -0.24 4.77
N ARG A 102 -4.48 -0.54 5.63
CA ARG A 102 -4.23 -0.54 7.08
C ARG A 102 -3.20 -1.58 7.48
N ARG A 103 -3.31 -2.78 6.94
CA ARG A 103 -2.33 -3.84 7.21
C ARG A 103 -0.94 -3.45 6.70
N CYS A 104 -0.89 -2.82 5.53
CA CYS A 104 0.37 -2.36 4.97
C CYS A 104 1.00 -1.28 5.85
N ALA A 105 0.20 -0.33 6.34
CA ALA A 105 0.69 0.71 7.23
C ALA A 105 1.32 0.11 8.49
N GLU A 106 0.67 -0.89 9.08
CA GLU A 106 1.21 -1.57 10.26
C GLU A 106 2.54 -2.25 9.97
N ALA A 107 2.63 -2.97 8.84
CA ALA A 107 3.86 -3.66 8.46
C ALA A 107 4.99 -2.68 8.19
N CYS A 108 4.68 -1.54 7.55
CA CYS A 108 5.66 -0.50 7.28
C CYS A 108 6.18 0.13 8.57
N ARG A 109 5.30 0.39 9.54
CA ARG A 109 5.70 0.95 10.83
C ARG A 109 6.58 -0.02 11.61
N ALA A 110 6.32 -1.31 11.50
CA ALA A 110 7.11 -2.31 12.17
C ALA A 110 8.57 -2.30 11.71
N MET A 111 8.83 -1.85 10.48
CA MET A 111 10.21 -1.75 9.98
C MET A 111 11.01 -0.68 10.70
N ALA A 112 10.35 0.34 11.26
CA ALA A 112 11.01 1.44 11.97
C ALA A 112 11.01 1.26 13.49
N ALA A 113 10.36 0.20 13.98
CA ALA A 113 10.24 -0.04 15.42
C ALA A 113 11.51 -0.62 16.05
#